data_6df4cb45d8ca5911f6a15a11d5ad645f
#
_entry.id   6df4cb45d8ca5911f6a15a11d5ad645f
#
_cell.length_a   1.000
_cell.length_b   1.000
_cell.length_c   1.000
_cell.angle_alpha   90.00
_cell.angle_beta   90.00
_cell.angle_gamma   90.00
#
_symmetry.space_group_name_H-M   'P 1'
#
loop_
_entity.id
_entity.type
_entity.pdbx_description
1 polymer ?
#
loop_
_entity_poly.entity_id
_entity_poly.type
_entity_poly.pdbx_seq_one_letter_code
_entity_poly.pdbx_strand_id
1 'polypeptide(L)'
;MNVRVDQADEPDLWRALASPWRRRLLDLLRDGPATTGALASQLPELSRFAVMQHLGVLAAAGVVVIERRGRDRFNHLNPVPLREWYERWVQPMADAGASSLLALKRAAESGESAMSEPVDHIRTVRLAFELRIEASAQRTFEVMTQQSLDWFPHTYGEDRVRRIVLEPRVGGQHYEDWGDGRGHLYGEVTVYDPPVRWATRGRVMPGTILDTDYRLREEAGAVVVSVTKIATGPMTEEEAAGIGRFGDLTPYAAAIQKLAAN
;
A
#
# COMPACT_ATOMS: atom_id res chain seq x y z
N MET A 1 -8.27 -35.19 2.00
CA MET A 1 -9.12 -34.83 0.88
C MET A 1 -8.60 -33.48 0.38
N ASN A 2 -7.65 -33.54 -0.58
CA ASN A 2 -6.98 -32.34 -1.08
C ASN A 2 -7.91 -31.62 -2.06
N VAL A 3 -8.41 -30.48 -1.64
CA VAL A 3 -9.04 -29.54 -2.56
C VAL A 3 -7.90 -28.90 -3.37
N ARG A 4 -7.70 -29.36 -4.61
CA ARG A 4 -6.94 -28.61 -5.60
C ARG A 4 -7.75 -27.36 -5.89
N VAL A 5 -7.29 -26.20 -5.44
CA VAL A 5 -7.68 -24.92 -6.00
C VAL A 5 -7.03 -24.90 -7.38
N ASP A 6 -7.83 -25.07 -8.44
CA ASP A 6 -7.39 -24.87 -9.82
C ASP A 6 -6.84 -23.43 -9.91
N GLN A 7 -5.54 -23.32 -10.06
CA GLN A 7 -4.90 -22.06 -10.48
C GLN A 7 -5.44 -21.79 -11.88
N ALA A 8 -6.27 -20.74 -12.02
CA ALA A 8 -6.62 -20.21 -13.33
C ALA A 8 -5.31 -19.97 -14.09
N ASP A 9 -5.10 -20.68 -15.20
CA ASP A 9 -3.86 -20.62 -15.96
C ASP A 9 -3.60 -19.18 -16.39
N GLU A 10 -2.43 -18.63 -16.05
CA GLU A 10 -1.97 -17.29 -16.43
C GLU A 10 -2.21 -16.91 -17.90
N PRO A 11 -2.13 -17.83 -18.87
CA PRO A 11 -2.47 -17.58 -20.27
C PRO A 11 -3.88 -17.06 -20.49
N ASP A 12 -4.84 -17.42 -19.64
CA ASP A 12 -6.26 -17.07 -19.84
C ASP A 12 -6.55 -15.62 -19.43
N LEU A 13 -5.90 -15.08 -18.41
CA LEU A 13 -6.04 -13.68 -18.01
C LEU A 13 -5.51 -12.75 -19.12
N TRP A 14 -4.32 -12.99 -19.63
CA TRP A 14 -3.74 -12.20 -20.72
C TRP A 14 -4.59 -12.23 -21.98
N ARG A 15 -5.04 -13.43 -22.35
CA ARG A 15 -5.95 -13.61 -23.48
C ARG A 15 -7.26 -12.83 -23.27
N ALA A 16 -7.81 -12.85 -22.06
CA ALA A 16 -9.00 -12.12 -21.73
C ALA A 16 -8.80 -10.60 -21.85
N LEU A 17 -7.66 -10.06 -21.43
CA LEU A 17 -7.36 -8.63 -21.45
C LEU A 17 -6.83 -8.12 -22.81
N ALA A 18 -6.45 -8.99 -23.74
CA ALA A 18 -5.88 -8.60 -25.03
C ALA A 18 -6.85 -7.81 -25.94
N SER A 19 -8.16 -7.99 -25.78
CA SER A 19 -9.16 -7.31 -26.62
C SER A 19 -9.54 -5.93 -26.07
N PRO A 20 -9.55 -4.86 -26.90
CA PRO A 20 -10.03 -3.55 -26.47
C PRO A 20 -11.47 -3.57 -25.99
N TRP A 21 -12.33 -4.36 -26.64
CA TRP A 21 -13.74 -4.48 -26.30
C TRP A 21 -13.96 -5.13 -24.91
N ARG A 22 -13.14 -6.12 -24.57
CA ARG A 22 -13.20 -6.74 -23.25
C ARG A 22 -12.74 -5.79 -22.15
N ARG A 23 -11.68 -5.01 -22.39
CA ARG A 23 -11.27 -3.96 -21.45
C ARG A 23 -12.36 -2.91 -21.28
N ARG A 24 -13.02 -2.50 -22.36
CA ARG A 24 -14.13 -1.54 -22.29
C ARG A 24 -15.32 -2.09 -21.49
N LEU A 25 -15.62 -3.39 -21.61
CA LEU A 25 -16.65 -4.04 -20.78
C LEU A 25 -16.26 -4.06 -19.29
N LEU A 26 -15.00 -4.28 -18.95
CA LEU A 26 -14.52 -4.20 -17.58
C LEU A 26 -14.59 -2.78 -17.02
N ASP A 27 -14.29 -1.75 -17.84
CA ASP A 27 -14.46 -0.35 -17.45
C ASP A 27 -15.91 -0.03 -17.09
N LEU A 28 -16.86 -0.52 -17.88
CA LEU A 28 -18.30 -0.34 -17.61
C LEU A 28 -18.78 -1.09 -16.35
N LEU A 29 -18.16 -2.23 -16.05
CA LEU A 29 -18.50 -3.04 -14.88
C LEU A 29 -17.84 -2.53 -13.59
N ARG A 30 -16.87 -1.64 -13.69
CA ARG A 30 -16.21 -1.01 -12.53
C ARG A 30 -17.21 -0.18 -11.70
N ASP A 31 -18.16 0.46 -12.36
CA ASP A 31 -19.15 1.31 -11.71
C ASP A 31 -20.33 0.52 -11.10
N GLY A 32 -20.34 -0.80 -11.32
CA GLY A 32 -21.33 -1.71 -10.74
C GLY A 32 -21.78 -2.82 -11.68
N PRO A 33 -22.56 -3.78 -11.15
CA PRO A 33 -23.10 -4.89 -11.94
C PRO A 33 -24.06 -4.41 -13.01
N ALA A 34 -23.96 -5.00 -14.21
CA ALA A 34 -24.83 -4.63 -15.32
C ALA A 34 -25.34 -5.87 -16.08
N THR A 35 -26.54 -5.76 -16.64
CA THR A 35 -27.08 -6.82 -17.51
C THR A 35 -26.37 -6.83 -18.87
N THR A 36 -26.35 -8.00 -19.51
CA THR A 36 -25.78 -8.11 -20.88
C THR A 36 -26.47 -7.16 -21.87
N GLY A 37 -27.77 -6.90 -21.68
CA GLY A 37 -28.51 -5.94 -22.50
C GLY A 37 -28.07 -4.49 -22.28
N ALA A 38 -27.90 -4.10 -21.01
CA ALA A 38 -27.42 -2.76 -20.65
C ALA A 38 -26.00 -2.50 -21.16
N LEU A 39 -25.11 -3.50 -21.08
CA LEU A 39 -23.74 -3.40 -21.61
C LEU A 39 -23.77 -3.28 -23.14
N ALA A 40 -24.60 -4.03 -23.83
CA ALA A 40 -24.73 -3.96 -25.27
C ALA A 40 -25.26 -2.59 -25.76
N SER A 41 -26.17 -1.96 -25.02
CA SER A 41 -26.68 -0.62 -25.37
C SER A 41 -25.61 0.48 -25.21
N GLN A 42 -24.57 0.27 -24.40
CA GLN A 42 -23.44 1.20 -24.22
C GLN A 42 -22.29 0.96 -25.25
N LEU A 43 -22.39 -0.10 -26.05
CA LEU A 43 -21.41 -0.47 -27.07
C LEU A 43 -22.13 -0.68 -28.42
N PRO A 44 -22.62 0.39 -29.04
CA PRO A 44 -23.44 0.29 -30.27
C PRO A 44 -22.67 -0.30 -31.46
N GLU A 45 -21.36 -0.33 -31.43
CA GLU A 45 -20.49 -0.94 -32.44
C GLU A 45 -20.49 -2.47 -32.38
N LEU A 46 -20.98 -3.05 -31.27
CA LEU A 46 -21.04 -4.50 -31.07
C LEU A 46 -22.47 -5.00 -31.06
N SER A 47 -22.71 -6.11 -31.75
CA SER A 47 -23.96 -6.83 -31.57
C SER A 47 -24.08 -7.40 -30.15
N ARG A 48 -25.32 -7.57 -29.65
CA ARG A 48 -25.55 -8.22 -28.34
C ARG A 48 -24.91 -9.61 -28.25
N PHE A 49 -24.83 -10.33 -29.37
CA PHE A 49 -24.17 -11.62 -29.44
C PHE A 49 -22.66 -11.49 -29.24
N ALA A 50 -22.01 -10.51 -29.86
CA ALA A 50 -20.59 -10.24 -29.69
C ALA A 50 -20.26 -9.85 -28.23
N VAL A 51 -21.08 -9.00 -27.61
CA VAL A 51 -20.95 -8.66 -26.18
C VAL A 51 -21.03 -9.91 -25.31
N MET A 52 -21.98 -10.81 -25.58
CA MET A 52 -22.11 -12.06 -24.85
C MET A 52 -20.87 -12.95 -25.01
N GLN A 53 -20.28 -13.04 -26.20
CA GLN A 53 -19.05 -13.79 -26.45
C GLN A 53 -17.86 -13.20 -25.66
N HIS A 54 -17.71 -11.88 -25.66
CA HIS A 54 -16.67 -11.18 -24.88
C HIS A 54 -16.83 -11.41 -23.37
N LEU A 55 -18.06 -11.33 -22.85
CA LEU A 55 -18.35 -11.63 -21.43
C LEU A 55 -18.07 -13.10 -21.09
N GLY A 56 -18.33 -14.02 -22.03
CA GLY A 56 -18.00 -15.42 -21.87
C GLY A 56 -16.48 -15.67 -21.69
N VAL A 57 -15.66 -14.98 -22.48
CA VAL A 57 -14.18 -15.06 -22.34
C VAL A 57 -13.73 -14.47 -21.01
N LEU A 58 -14.28 -13.33 -20.58
CA LEU A 58 -13.97 -12.72 -19.30
C LEU A 58 -14.41 -13.60 -18.11
N ALA A 59 -15.55 -14.28 -18.24
CA ALA A 59 -16.05 -15.19 -17.22
C ALA A 59 -15.19 -16.47 -17.13
N ALA A 60 -14.74 -17.00 -18.27
CA ALA A 60 -13.81 -18.14 -18.30
C ALA A 60 -12.47 -17.84 -17.64
N ALA A 61 -12.00 -16.58 -17.75
CA ALA A 61 -10.79 -16.10 -17.06
C ALA A 61 -11.04 -15.66 -15.60
N GLY A 62 -12.26 -15.85 -15.07
CA GLY A 62 -12.61 -15.50 -13.71
C GLY A 62 -12.72 -14.00 -13.42
N VAL A 63 -12.51 -13.11 -14.41
CA VAL A 63 -12.55 -11.63 -14.21
C VAL A 63 -13.97 -11.08 -14.19
N VAL A 64 -14.95 -11.87 -14.65
CA VAL A 64 -16.38 -11.57 -14.58
C VAL A 64 -17.11 -12.75 -13.96
N VAL A 65 -17.98 -12.48 -12.99
CA VAL A 65 -18.89 -13.45 -12.43
C VAL A 65 -20.30 -13.18 -12.98
N ILE A 66 -20.98 -14.23 -13.45
CA ILE A 66 -22.30 -14.12 -14.02
C ILE A 66 -23.34 -14.64 -13.02
N GLU A 67 -24.21 -13.75 -12.55
CA GLU A 67 -25.34 -14.08 -11.70
C GLU A 67 -26.64 -14.10 -12.53
N ARG A 68 -27.47 -15.12 -12.33
CA ARG A 68 -28.80 -15.19 -12.94
C ARG A 68 -29.85 -14.76 -11.92
N ARG A 69 -30.62 -13.72 -12.27
CA ARG A 69 -31.79 -13.27 -11.51
C ARG A 69 -33.00 -13.31 -12.40
N GLY A 70 -33.78 -14.39 -12.28
CA GLY A 70 -34.93 -14.61 -13.14
C GLY A 70 -34.51 -14.80 -14.61
N ARG A 71 -35.00 -13.92 -15.50
CA ARG A 71 -34.66 -13.91 -16.93
C ARG A 71 -33.38 -13.12 -17.26
N ASP A 72 -32.87 -12.35 -16.31
CA ASP A 72 -31.72 -11.49 -16.51
C ASP A 72 -30.42 -12.15 -16.07
N ARG A 73 -29.34 -11.81 -16.79
CA ARG A 73 -27.97 -12.19 -16.48
C ARG A 73 -27.23 -10.92 -16.10
N PHE A 74 -26.90 -10.80 -14.82
CA PHE A 74 -26.06 -9.75 -14.29
C PHE A 74 -24.59 -10.18 -14.36
N ASN A 75 -23.76 -9.30 -14.86
CA ASN A 75 -22.32 -9.49 -14.93
C ASN A 75 -21.67 -8.60 -13.86
N HIS A 76 -20.83 -9.18 -13.03
CA HIS A 76 -20.12 -8.54 -11.94
C HIS A 76 -18.62 -8.56 -12.24
N LEU A 77 -17.93 -7.45 -12.05
CA LEU A 77 -16.48 -7.44 -12.07
C LEU A 77 -15.95 -8.23 -10.88
N ASN A 78 -15.07 -9.18 -11.13
CA ASN A 78 -14.27 -9.83 -10.09
C ASN A 78 -12.84 -9.32 -10.15
N PRO A 79 -12.41 -8.46 -9.23
CA PRO A 79 -11.07 -7.89 -9.24
C PRO A 79 -9.98 -8.86 -8.75
N VAL A 80 -10.34 -9.99 -8.13
CA VAL A 80 -9.38 -10.90 -7.48
C VAL A 80 -8.28 -11.38 -8.44
N PRO A 81 -8.57 -11.94 -9.64
CA PRO A 81 -7.50 -12.40 -10.54
C PRO A 81 -6.58 -11.27 -11.02
N LEU A 82 -7.12 -10.04 -11.15
CA LEU A 82 -6.33 -8.86 -11.51
C LEU A 82 -5.43 -8.42 -10.35
N ARG A 83 -5.92 -8.53 -9.13
CA ARG A 83 -5.18 -8.20 -7.92
C ARG A 83 -4.05 -9.20 -7.68
N GLU A 84 -4.32 -10.49 -7.76
CA GLU A 84 -3.31 -11.55 -7.63
C GLU A 84 -2.19 -11.39 -8.66
N TRP A 85 -2.56 -11.08 -9.92
CA TRP A 85 -1.59 -10.80 -10.97
C TRP A 85 -0.75 -9.56 -10.67
N TYR A 86 -1.39 -8.46 -10.22
CA TYR A 86 -0.71 -7.22 -9.83
C TYR A 86 0.29 -7.46 -8.70
N GLU A 87 -0.11 -8.15 -7.65
CA GLU A 87 0.74 -8.48 -6.50
C GLU A 87 1.92 -9.36 -6.89
N ARG A 88 1.70 -10.30 -7.79
CA ARG A 88 2.76 -11.20 -8.24
C ARG A 88 3.79 -10.55 -9.16
N TRP A 89 3.36 -9.70 -10.09
CA TRP A 89 4.22 -9.21 -11.17
C TRP A 89 4.54 -7.73 -11.11
N VAL A 90 3.61 -6.89 -10.67
CA VAL A 90 3.76 -5.43 -10.73
C VAL A 90 4.26 -4.89 -9.40
N GLN A 91 3.70 -5.34 -8.30
CA GLN A 91 4.06 -4.85 -6.98
C GLN A 91 5.55 -5.00 -6.67
N PRO A 92 6.24 -6.12 -6.96
CA PRO A 92 7.68 -6.23 -6.75
C PRO A 92 8.53 -5.29 -7.60
N MET A 93 7.97 -4.79 -8.72
CA MET A 93 8.64 -3.84 -9.63
C MET A 93 8.22 -2.39 -9.39
N ALA A 94 7.08 -2.15 -8.74
CA ALA A 94 6.51 -0.82 -8.53
C ALA A 94 7.37 0.04 -7.57
N ASP A 95 8.12 -0.60 -6.69
CA ASP A 95 9.00 0.08 -5.73
C ASP A 95 10.22 0.76 -6.38
N ALA A 96 10.47 0.57 -7.67
CA ALA A 96 11.69 1.02 -8.34
C ALA A 96 11.49 2.04 -9.48
N GLY A 97 10.39 2.81 -9.52
CA GLY A 97 10.25 3.91 -10.49
C GLY A 97 9.38 3.61 -11.72
N ALA A 98 8.70 2.47 -11.79
CA ALA A 98 7.79 2.14 -12.89
C ALA A 98 6.66 3.16 -13.08
N SER A 99 6.18 3.75 -11.99
CA SER A 99 5.16 4.81 -12.02
C SER A 99 5.66 6.08 -12.73
N SER A 100 6.94 6.45 -12.50
CA SER A 100 7.56 7.61 -13.17
C SER A 100 7.78 7.35 -14.66
N LEU A 101 8.14 6.14 -15.05
CA LEU A 101 8.30 5.74 -16.44
C LEU A 101 6.95 5.70 -17.17
N LEU A 102 5.88 5.28 -16.50
CA LEU A 102 4.54 5.26 -17.06
C LEU A 102 3.98 6.68 -17.26
N ALA A 103 4.26 7.60 -16.32
CA ALA A 103 3.92 9.01 -16.45
C ALA A 103 4.69 9.66 -17.59
N LEU A 104 5.99 9.36 -17.74
CA LEU A 104 6.82 9.83 -18.84
C LEU A 104 6.31 9.31 -20.21
N LYS A 105 5.93 8.03 -20.27
CA LYS A 105 5.36 7.43 -21.48
C LYS A 105 4.03 8.08 -21.87
N ARG A 106 3.12 8.30 -20.91
CA ARG A 106 1.83 8.99 -21.17
C ARG A 106 2.06 10.41 -21.68
N ALA A 107 2.98 11.15 -21.08
CA ALA A 107 3.35 12.48 -21.54
C ALA A 107 3.95 12.47 -22.97
N ALA A 108 4.74 11.44 -23.33
CA ALA A 108 5.30 11.29 -24.66
C ALA A 108 4.25 10.87 -25.71
N GLU A 109 3.25 10.08 -25.34
CA GLU A 109 2.21 9.58 -26.23
C GLU A 109 1.09 10.61 -26.47
N SER A 110 0.81 11.48 -25.47
CA SER A 110 -0.21 12.54 -25.61
C SER A 110 0.24 13.74 -26.41
N GLY A 111 1.54 13.87 -26.74
CA GLY A 111 2.10 15.04 -27.43
C GLY A 111 1.98 16.33 -26.60
N GLU A 112 1.44 16.25 -25.41
CA GLU A 112 1.45 17.33 -24.44
C GLU A 112 2.86 17.42 -23.88
N SER A 113 3.47 18.57 -24.06
CA SER A 113 4.71 18.91 -23.38
C SER A 113 4.53 18.56 -21.92
N ALA A 114 5.39 17.68 -21.40
CA ALA A 114 5.40 17.33 -19.97
C ALA A 114 5.87 18.53 -19.12
N MET A 115 5.19 19.64 -19.25
CA MET A 115 4.98 20.52 -18.13
C MET A 115 3.97 19.76 -17.27
N SER A 116 4.50 19.01 -16.27
CA SER A 116 3.70 18.58 -15.15
C SER A 116 2.79 19.75 -14.78
N GLU A 117 1.47 19.52 -14.77
CA GLU A 117 0.60 20.45 -14.06
C GLU A 117 1.31 20.75 -12.73
N PRO A 118 1.46 22.03 -12.37
CA PRO A 118 2.10 22.34 -11.10
C PRO A 118 1.41 21.49 -10.07
N VAL A 119 2.19 20.73 -9.28
CA VAL A 119 1.64 19.87 -8.22
C VAL A 119 0.98 20.83 -7.25
N ASP A 120 -0.30 21.09 -7.49
CA ASP A 120 -1.06 22.19 -6.90
C ASP A 120 -1.34 21.95 -5.42
N HIS A 121 -0.91 20.79 -4.88
CA HIS A 121 -1.22 20.37 -3.53
C HIS A 121 -0.04 19.74 -2.81
N ILE A 122 1.04 20.52 -2.61
CA ILE A 122 2.00 20.17 -1.55
C ILE A 122 1.30 20.40 -0.22
N ARG A 123 1.11 19.32 0.52
CA ARG A 123 0.51 19.35 1.85
C ARG A 123 1.56 19.00 2.90
N THR A 124 1.34 19.50 4.10
CA THR A 124 2.10 19.08 5.28
C THR A 124 1.12 18.52 6.30
N VAL A 125 1.31 17.25 6.65
CA VAL A 125 0.59 16.60 7.74
C VAL A 125 1.52 16.53 8.94
N ARG A 126 1.07 17.05 10.08
CA ARG A 126 1.81 16.96 11.34
C ARG A 126 1.01 16.14 12.34
N LEU A 127 1.66 15.10 12.89
CA LEU A 127 1.16 14.31 14.00
C LEU A 127 2.07 14.57 15.20
N ALA A 128 1.48 14.74 16.37
CA ALA A 128 2.21 14.81 17.62
C ALA A 128 1.36 14.12 18.71
N PHE A 129 1.94 13.17 19.39
CA PHE A 129 1.29 12.44 20.49
C PHE A 129 2.34 11.98 21.50
N GLU A 130 1.87 11.53 22.65
CA GLU A 130 2.71 11.01 23.71
C GLU A 130 2.24 9.61 24.12
N LEU A 131 3.21 8.76 24.42
CA LEU A 131 2.99 7.44 25.01
C LEU A 131 3.60 7.46 26.43
N ARG A 132 2.86 7.00 27.42
CA ARG A 132 3.38 6.79 28.77
C ARG A 132 3.63 5.29 28.97
N ILE A 133 4.89 4.94 29.25
CA ILE A 133 5.36 3.56 29.42
C ILE A 133 5.94 3.43 30.81
N GLU A 134 5.43 2.50 31.61
CA GLU A 134 5.91 2.21 32.97
C GLU A 134 7.13 1.28 32.92
N ALA A 135 8.24 1.84 32.45
CA ALA A 135 9.54 1.19 32.37
C ALA A 135 10.65 2.26 32.32
N SER A 136 11.92 1.83 32.37
CA SER A 136 13.05 2.74 32.21
C SER A 136 13.17 3.27 30.77
N ALA A 137 13.79 4.44 30.60
CA ALA A 137 14.06 5.00 29.28
C ALA A 137 14.91 4.05 28.43
N GLN A 138 15.92 3.42 29.02
CA GLN A 138 16.79 2.45 28.36
C GLN A 138 15.97 1.28 27.79
N ARG A 139 15.13 0.64 28.62
CA ARG A 139 14.33 -0.51 28.19
C ARG A 139 13.29 -0.14 27.13
N THR A 140 12.60 0.98 27.30
CA THR A 140 11.62 1.49 26.33
C THR A 140 12.30 1.79 24.98
N PHE A 141 13.47 2.41 25.00
CA PHE A 141 14.27 2.70 23.80
C PHE A 141 14.63 1.40 23.06
N GLU A 142 15.14 0.39 23.77
CA GLU A 142 15.48 -0.92 23.20
C GLU A 142 14.26 -1.61 22.56
N VAL A 143 13.13 -1.66 23.25
CA VAL A 143 11.88 -2.24 22.73
C VAL A 143 11.47 -1.52 21.44
N MET A 144 11.46 -0.20 21.45
CA MET A 144 10.98 0.58 20.31
C MET A 144 11.92 0.54 19.11
N THR A 145 13.22 0.36 19.29
CA THR A 145 14.22 0.37 18.21
C THR A 145 14.69 -1.01 17.76
N GLN A 146 14.70 -2.00 18.65
CA GLN A 146 15.27 -3.33 18.38
C GLN A 146 14.21 -4.44 18.30
N GLN A 147 13.01 -4.21 18.84
CA GLN A 147 11.90 -5.16 18.89
C GLN A 147 10.68 -4.61 18.12
N SER A 148 10.90 -3.79 17.09
CA SER A 148 9.83 -3.08 16.37
C SER A 148 8.81 -4.03 15.75
N LEU A 149 9.21 -5.21 15.29
CA LEU A 149 8.30 -6.19 14.69
C LEU A 149 7.29 -6.76 15.72
N ASP A 150 7.65 -6.78 17.00
CA ASP A 150 6.80 -7.38 18.04
C ASP A 150 5.64 -6.48 18.47
N TRP A 151 5.72 -5.19 18.19
CA TRP A 151 4.68 -4.25 18.56
C TRP A 151 4.09 -3.45 17.37
N PHE A 152 4.79 -3.40 16.23
CA PHE A 152 4.34 -2.65 15.05
C PHE A 152 3.85 -3.60 13.96
N PRO A 153 2.53 -3.76 13.77
CA PRO A 153 1.97 -4.79 12.90
C PRO A 153 1.93 -4.39 11.41
N HIS A 154 2.19 -3.12 11.09
CA HIS A 154 2.09 -2.63 9.71
C HIS A 154 3.41 -2.75 8.99
N THR A 155 3.57 -3.83 8.25
CA THR A 155 4.77 -4.11 7.46
C THR A 155 4.41 -4.20 5.97
N TYR A 156 5.36 -3.83 5.10
CA TYR A 156 5.21 -3.96 3.66
C TYR A 156 5.41 -5.41 3.18
N GLY A 157 6.19 -6.17 3.93
CA GLY A 157 6.49 -7.56 3.61
C GLY A 157 5.49 -8.57 4.16
N GLU A 158 4.55 -8.15 5.00
CA GLU A 158 3.59 -9.03 5.67
C GLU A 158 4.30 -10.22 6.37
N ASP A 159 3.88 -11.45 6.13
CA ASP A 159 4.47 -12.67 6.70
C ASP A 159 5.93 -12.94 6.27
N ARG A 160 6.46 -12.20 5.29
CA ARG A 160 7.85 -12.34 4.82
C ARG A 160 8.86 -11.60 5.70
N VAL A 161 8.39 -10.66 6.55
CA VAL A 161 9.27 -9.84 7.37
C VAL A 161 9.90 -10.69 8.47
N ARG A 162 11.21 -10.79 8.45
CA ARG A 162 11.99 -11.48 9.50
C ARG A 162 12.28 -10.57 10.67
N ARG A 163 12.53 -9.29 10.38
CA ARG A 163 12.83 -8.26 11.40
C ARG A 163 12.68 -6.86 10.80
N ILE A 164 12.43 -5.89 11.66
CA ILE A 164 12.57 -4.46 11.37
C ILE A 164 13.88 -4.02 12.00
N VAL A 165 14.75 -3.44 11.20
CA VAL A 165 16.11 -3.03 11.61
C VAL A 165 16.21 -1.51 11.62
N LEU A 166 16.64 -0.96 12.74
CA LEU A 166 17.11 0.43 12.83
C LEU A 166 18.59 0.39 13.15
N GLU A 167 19.44 0.72 12.16
CA GLU A 167 20.90 0.74 12.38
C GLU A 167 21.27 1.82 13.41
N PRO A 168 22.03 1.48 14.48
CA PRO A 168 22.24 2.35 15.62
C PRO A 168 23.30 3.43 15.39
N ARG A 169 23.13 4.25 14.37
CA ARG A 169 24.05 5.36 14.02
C ARG A 169 23.36 6.37 13.12
N VAL A 170 23.82 7.63 13.15
CA VAL A 170 23.42 8.63 12.16
C VAL A 170 23.89 8.19 10.78
N GLY A 171 23.04 8.35 9.76
CA GLY A 171 23.25 7.82 8.40
C GLY A 171 23.04 6.31 8.30
N GLY A 172 22.58 5.64 9.37
CA GLY A 172 22.14 4.26 9.33
C GLY A 172 20.78 4.12 8.67
N GLN A 173 20.43 2.92 8.24
CA GLN A 173 19.17 2.62 7.59
C GLN A 173 18.11 2.12 8.59
N HIS A 174 16.85 2.45 8.31
CA HIS A 174 15.69 1.88 8.97
C HIS A 174 14.88 1.12 7.91
N TYR A 175 14.79 -0.22 8.04
CA TYR A 175 14.25 -1.07 6.97
C TYR A 175 13.64 -2.38 7.51
N GLU A 176 12.79 -2.99 6.69
CA GLU A 176 12.37 -4.38 6.84
C GLU A 176 13.38 -5.30 6.16
N ASP A 177 13.79 -6.35 6.85
CA ASP A 177 14.59 -7.44 6.29
C ASP A 177 13.67 -8.65 6.01
N TRP A 178 13.54 -9.03 4.75
CA TRP A 178 12.77 -10.20 4.30
C TRP A 178 13.67 -11.41 4.03
N GLY A 179 14.98 -11.28 4.25
CA GLY A 179 16.00 -12.27 3.94
C GLY A 179 16.52 -12.20 2.52
N ASP A 180 17.71 -12.76 2.31
CA ASP A 180 18.40 -12.87 1.02
C ASP A 180 18.64 -11.50 0.33
N GLY A 181 18.88 -10.45 1.12
CA GLY A 181 19.09 -9.10 0.64
C GLY A 181 17.83 -8.39 0.14
N ARG A 182 16.66 -8.95 0.39
CA ARG A 182 15.36 -8.35 0.07
C ARG A 182 14.79 -7.64 1.29
N GLY A 183 14.08 -6.55 1.07
CA GLY A 183 13.49 -5.77 2.15
C GLY A 183 12.80 -4.52 1.64
N HIS A 184 12.32 -3.69 2.59
CA HIS A 184 11.75 -2.38 2.30
C HIS A 184 12.47 -1.32 3.15
N LEU A 185 12.94 -0.27 2.51
CA LEU A 185 13.60 0.85 3.19
C LEU A 185 12.56 1.87 3.68
N TYR A 186 12.42 2.02 4.97
CA TYR A 186 11.61 3.09 5.58
C TYR A 186 12.29 4.45 5.50
N GLY A 187 13.61 4.49 5.69
CA GLY A 187 14.38 5.73 5.65
C GLY A 187 15.76 5.64 6.26
N GLU A 188 16.32 6.78 6.55
CA GLU A 188 17.65 6.98 7.13
C GLU A 188 17.52 7.54 8.55
N VAL A 189 18.41 7.12 9.44
CA VAL A 189 18.52 7.64 10.80
C VAL A 189 19.20 9.01 10.78
N THR A 190 18.50 10.05 11.19
CA THR A 190 19.00 11.43 11.21
C THR A 190 19.48 11.87 12.58
N VAL A 191 18.98 11.24 13.66
CA VAL A 191 19.44 11.41 15.03
C VAL A 191 19.47 10.04 15.70
N TYR A 192 20.55 9.79 16.48
CA TYR A 192 20.67 8.60 17.33
C TYR A 192 21.39 8.95 18.62
N ASP A 193 20.63 9.10 19.70
CA ASP A 193 21.09 9.52 21.02
C ASP A 193 20.38 8.68 22.11
N PRO A 194 20.81 7.40 22.29
CA PRO A 194 20.19 6.51 23.26
C PRO A 194 20.50 6.90 24.72
N PRO A 195 19.58 6.75 25.65
CA PRO A 195 18.20 6.30 25.45
C PRO A 195 17.20 7.46 25.28
N VAL A 196 17.65 8.63 24.87
CA VAL A 196 16.91 9.90 24.96
C VAL A 196 16.16 10.22 23.66
N ARG A 197 16.77 9.90 22.49
CA ARG A 197 16.20 10.36 21.22
C ARG A 197 16.67 9.52 20.03
N TRP A 198 15.77 9.29 19.08
CA TRP A 198 16.15 8.95 17.71
C TRP A 198 15.20 9.63 16.72
N ALA A 199 15.67 9.85 15.51
CA ALA A 199 14.86 10.40 14.45
C ALA A 199 15.22 9.74 13.11
N THR A 200 14.23 9.66 12.24
CA THR A 200 14.41 9.11 10.89
C THR A 200 13.81 10.03 9.84
N ARG A 201 14.35 9.98 8.64
CA ARG A 201 13.80 10.62 7.44
C ARG A 201 13.64 9.58 6.35
N GLY A 202 12.45 9.46 5.80
CA GLY A 202 12.16 8.51 4.75
C GLY A 202 11.10 9.00 3.77
N ARG A 203 10.58 8.07 2.99
CA ARG A 203 9.47 8.32 2.06
C ARG A 203 8.28 7.48 2.47
N VAL A 204 7.11 8.09 2.52
CA VAL A 204 5.85 7.41 2.81
C VAL A 204 5.04 7.13 1.54
N MET A 205 5.26 7.95 0.52
CA MET A 205 4.70 7.82 -0.83
C MET A 205 5.61 8.54 -1.84
N PRO A 206 5.43 8.33 -3.16
CA PRO A 206 6.19 9.05 -4.18
C PRO A 206 6.15 10.56 -3.99
N GLY A 207 7.31 11.19 -3.85
CA GLY A 207 7.44 12.64 -3.66
C GLY A 207 7.17 13.14 -2.24
N THR A 208 6.67 12.32 -1.32
CA THR A 208 6.35 12.71 0.05
C THR A 208 7.38 12.21 1.04
N ILE A 209 8.02 13.15 1.73
CA ILE A 209 9.03 12.89 2.77
C ILE A 209 8.33 12.79 4.11
N LEU A 210 8.71 11.81 4.92
CA LEU A 210 8.28 11.62 6.31
C LEU A 210 9.48 11.82 7.23
N ASP A 211 9.44 12.85 8.05
CA ASP A 211 10.32 13.02 9.20
C ASP A 211 9.63 12.51 10.45
N THR A 212 10.33 11.67 11.22
CA THR A 212 9.83 11.14 12.49
C THR A 212 10.86 11.37 13.58
N ASP A 213 10.45 11.95 14.69
CA ASP A 213 11.28 12.28 15.87
C ASP A 213 10.66 11.66 17.12
N TYR A 214 11.41 10.84 17.83
CA TYR A 214 11.06 10.21 19.09
C TYR A 214 11.93 10.76 20.20
N ARG A 215 11.34 11.23 21.29
CA ARG A 215 12.03 11.74 22.46
C ARG A 215 11.52 11.08 23.72
N LEU A 216 12.42 10.59 24.54
CA LEU A 216 12.11 9.94 25.80
C LEU A 216 12.48 10.84 26.96
N ARG A 217 11.57 10.98 27.91
CA ARG A 217 11.74 11.75 29.14
C ARG A 217 11.22 10.93 30.31
N GLU A 218 12.07 10.74 31.33
CA GLU A 218 11.66 10.05 32.55
C GLU A 218 10.76 10.93 33.40
N GLU A 219 9.69 10.35 33.91
CA GLU A 219 8.70 10.99 34.79
C GLU A 219 8.17 10.01 35.83
N ALA A 220 8.50 10.24 37.11
CA ALA A 220 7.89 9.56 38.25
C ALA A 220 7.76 8.02 38.10
N GLY A 221 8.84 7.34 37.70
CA GLY A 221 8.88 5.86 37.55
C GLY A 221 8.37 5.32 36.21
N ALA A 222 8.05 6.21 35.29
CA ALA A 222 7.68 5.89 33.90
C ALA A 222 8.50 6.71 32.93
N VAL A 223 8.40 6.40 31.64
CA VAL A 223 8.94 7.24 30.59
C VAL A 223 7.80 7.79 29.73
N VAL A 224 7.87 9.05 29.36
CA VAL A 224 7.02 9.68 28.36
C VAL A 224 7.78 9.72 27.04
N VAL A 225 7.24 9.06 26.04
CA VAL A 225 7.76 9.07 24.67
C VAL A 225 6.95 10.06 23.86
N SER A 226 7.53 11.24 23.58
CA SER A 226 6.94 12.23 22.69
C SER A 226 7.30 11.89 21.25
N VAL A 227 6.31 11.72 20.39
CA VAL A 227 6.48 11.38 18.98
C VAL A 227 5.98 12.53 18.12
N THR A 228 6.82 13.01 17.21
CA THR A 228 6.43 13.96 16.18
C THR A 228 6.70 13.37 14.80
N LYS A 229 5.68 13.34 13.94
CA LYS A 229 5.79 12.94 12.54
C LYS A 229 5.36 14.08 11.65
N ILE A 230 6.14 14.38 10.63
CA ILE A 230 5.85 15.44 9.65
C ILE A 230 5.99 14.82 8.25
N ALA A 231 4.89 14.68 7.54
CA ALA A 231 4.88 14.29 6.15
C ALA A 231 4.69 15.52 5.28
N THR A 232 5.58 15.74 4.32
CA THR A 232 5.50 16.90 3.41
C THR A 232 5.73 16.43 1.97
N GLY A 233 4.82 16.78 1.10
CA GLY A 233 4.91 16.45 -0.33
C GLY A 233 3.59 16.51 -1.05
N PRO A 234 3.57 16.09 -2.32
CA PRO A 234 2.35 15.98 -3.11
C PRO A 234 1.46 14.88 -2.53
N MET A 235 0.26 15.24 -2.12
CA MET A 235 -0.73 14.29 -1.61
C MET A 235 -2.15 14.83 -1.74
N THR A 236 -3.10 13.93 -1.97
CA THR A 236 -4.52 14.21 -1.91
C THR A 236 -4.97 14.44 -0.46
N GLU A 237 -6.19 14.90 -0.27
CA GLU A 237 -6.77 15.05 1.07
C GLU A 237 -7.00 13.70 1.76
N GLU A 238 -7.38 12.69 0.99
CA GLU A 238 -7.58 11.32 1.47
C GLU A 238 -6.25 10.68 1.92
N GLU A 239 -5.18 10.85 1.14
CA GLU A 239 -3.84 10.38 1.49
C GLU A 239 -3.32 11.09 2.75
N ALA A 240 -3.52 12.40 2.87
CA ALA A 240 -3.16 13.17 4.05
C ALA A 240 -3.90 12.67 5.30
N ALA A 241 -5.21 12.39 5.19
CA ALA A 241 -6.00 11.80 6.25
C ALA A 241 -5.55 10.36 6.58
N GLY A 242 -5.13 9.59 5.57
CA GLY A 242 -4.55 8.26 5.72
C GLY A 242 -3.27 8.29 6.57
N ILE A 243 -2.33 9.16 6.27
CA ILE A 243 -1.11 9.37 7.07
C ILE A 243 -1.46 9.65 8.54
N GLY A 244 -2.50 10.46 8.79
CA GLY A 244 -2.99 10.75 10.13
C GLY A 244 -3.38 9.49 10.91
N ARG A 245 -4.09 8.58 10.29
CA ARG A 245 -4.56 7.33 10.92
C ARG A 245 -3.43 6.31 11.15
N PHE A 246 -2.59 6.08 10.15
CA PHE A 246 -1.51 5.08 10.24
C PHE A 246 -0.29 5.58 11.02
N GLY A 247 -0.12 6.88 11.13
CA GLY A 247 1.00 7.49 11.84
C GLY A 247 0.87 7.47 13.35
N ASP A 248 -0.34 7.31 13.91
CA ASP A 248 -0.58 7.28 15.35
C ASP A 248 -0.17 5.94 15.96
N LEU A 249 0.73 5.98 16.95
CA LEU A 249 1.19 4.80 17.68
C LEU A 249 0.45 4.55 19.00
N THR A 250 -0.47 5.42 19.38
CA THR A 250 -1.22 5.25 20.64
C THR A 250 -1.94 3.90 20.78
N PRO A 251 -2.48 3.28 19.71
CA PRO A 251 -3.04 1.94 19.77
C PRO A 251 -2.05 0.85 20.15
N TYR A 252 -0.73 1.08 19.99
CA TYR A 252 0.32 0.09 20.26
C TYR A 252 1.00 0.29 21.62
N ALA A 253 0.62 1.30 22.38
CA ALA A 253 1.19 1.60 23.70
C ALA A 253 1.13 0.39 24.65
N ALA A 254 0.04 -0.35 24.65
CA ALA A 254 -0.10 -1.56 25.50
C ALA A 254 0.87 -2.69 25.09
N ALA A 255 1.15 -2.87 23.79
CA ALA A 255 2.10 -3.86 23.32
C ALA A 255 3.53 -3.45 23.70
N ILE A 256 3.89 -2.18 23.51
CA ILE A 256 5.19 -1.63 23.94
C ILE A 256 5.35 -1.77 25.45
N GLN A 257 4.33 -1.43 26.23
CA GLN A 257 4.32 -1.59 27.71
C GLN A 257 4.60 -3.03 28.12
N LYS A 258 3.90 -3.99 27.50
CA LYS A 258 4.09 -5.42 27.81
C LYS A 258 5.50 -5.89 27.52
N LEU A 259 6.11 -5.46 26.41
CA LEU A 259 7.49 -5.81 26.04
C LEU A 259 8.52 -5.12 26.94
N ALA A 260 8.24 -3.90 27.39
CA ALA A 260 9.12 -3.13 28.26
C ALA A 260 9.12 -3.60 29.72
N ALA A 261 8.08 -4.31 30.16
CA ALA A 261 7.96 -4.88 31.51
C ALA A 261 8.70 -6.21 31.66
N ASN A 262 9.10 -6.85 30.55
CA ASN A 262 9.88 -8.11 30.54
C ASN A 262 11.37 -7.83 30.30
#